data_d3a9871c025c6eefd96013a93f23c935
#
_entry.id   d3a9871c025c6eefd96013a93f23c935
#
_cell.length_a   1.000
_cell.length_b   1.000
_cell.length_c   1.000
_cell.angle_alpha   90.00
_cell.angle_beta   90.00
_cell.angle_gamma   90.00
#
_symmetry.space_group_name_H-M   'P 1'
#
loop_
_entity.id
_entity.type
_entity.pdbx_description
1 polymer ?
#
loop_
_entity_poly.entity_id
_entity_poly.type
_entity_poly.pdbx_seq_one_letter_code
_entity_poly.pdbx_strand_id
1 'polypeptide(L)'
;MRRLASLLFLVGLLWMAPAIAQQPDSGAVKYVADIELQNSQQLSELLQRASQLLLDGVAAQDGIPEVSFVLHGPVIKDLLKQNYAGNLQMVNLAARLSALQVVEIKVCRTWMGLNDVEESDLQPFVVPVNLAGSEVERLRQKKNYLDF
;
A
#
# COMPACT_ATOMS: atom_id res chain seq x y z
N MET A 1 39.10 -4.84 75.43
CA MET A 1 38.64 -6.04 74.75
C MET A 1 37.23 -5.80 74.24
N ARG A 2 37.09 -5.22 73.04
CA ARG A 2 35.77 -5.00 72.46
C ARG A 2 35.84 -5.36 70.96
N ARG A 3 35.18 -6.44 70.58
CA ARG A 3 35.10 -6.95 69.24
C ARG A 3 33.98 -6.20 68.47
N LEU A 4 34.33 -5.42 67.48
CA LEU A 4 33.41 -4.80 66.56
C LEU A 4 33.21 -5.76 65.40
N ALA A 5 32.00 -6.30 65.28
CA ALA A 5 31.54 -7.07 64.11
C ALA A 5 31.05 -6.13 63.10
N SER A 6 31.75 -6.04 61.96
CA SER A 6 31.28 -5.32 60.76
C SER A 6 30.27 -6.17 60.00
N LEU A 7 29.03 -5.73 59.97
CA LEU A 7 27.94 -6.23 59.08
C LEU A 7 28.06 -5.57 57.75
N LEU A 8 28.52 -6.31 56.75
CA LEU A 8 28.48 -5.94 55.36
C LEU A 8 27.08 -6.22 54.81
N PHE A 9 26.30 -5.15 54.59
CA PHE A 9 25.01 -5.17 53.90
C PHE A 9 25.27 -5.19 52.38
N LEU A 10 25.13 -6.35 51.76
CA LEU A 10 25.16 -6.52 50.31
C LEU A 10 23.77 -6.16 49.78
N VAL A 11 23.63 -4.92 49.29
CA VAL A 11 22.42 -4.48 48.55
C VAL A 11 22.54 -5.01 47.14
N GLY A 12 21.86 -6.11 46.84
CA GLY A 12 21.68 -6.63 45.51
C GLY A 12 20.67 -5.77 44.73
N LEU A 13 21.16 -4.90 43.84
CA LEU A 13 20.31 -4.25 42.87
C LEU A 13 19.82 -5.28 41.86
N LEU A 14 18.56 -5.74 42.00
CA LEU A 14 17.85 -6.42 40.91
C LEU A 14 17.59 -5.42 39.79
N TRP A 15 18.35 -5.51 38.74
CA TRP A 15 18.02 -4.87 37.49
C TRP A 15 16.83 -5.62 36.84
N MET A 16 15.62 -5.10 37.06
CA MET A 16 14.47 -5.48 36.25
C MET A 16 14.67 -4.89 34.86
N ALA A 17 15.17 -5.68 33.93
CA ALA A 17 15.12 -5.34 32.52
C ALA A 17 13.64 -5.25 32.12
N PRO A 18 13.19 -4.14 31.48
CA PRO A 18 11.85 -4.10 30.92
C PRO A 18 11.78 -5.18 29.83
N ALA A 19 10.93 -6.17 30.01
CA ALA A 19 10.53 -7.06 28.93
C ALA A 19 9.81 -6.18 27.90
N ILE A 20 10.51 -5.85 26.82
CA ILE A 20 9.88 -5.28 25.62
C ILE A 20 8.97 -6.40 25.12
N ALA A 21 7.69 -6.33 25.45
CA ALA A 21 6.68 -7.16 24.84
C ALA A 21 6.73 -6.82 23.33
N GLN A 22 7.28 -7.74 22.54
CA GLN A 22 7.10 -7.71 21.10
C GLN A 22 5.59 -7.80 20.88
N GLN A 23 4.98 -6.66 20.53
CA GLN A 23 3.63 -6.68 19.98
C GLN A 23 3.67 -7.64 18.79
N PRO A 24 2.77 -8.65 18.77
CA PRO A 24 2.63 -9.44 17.57
C PRO A 24 2.34 -8.46 16.44
N ASP A 25 3.12 -8.56 15.39
CA ASP A 25 2.93 -7.81 14.13
C ASP A 25 1.54 -8.21 13.60
N SER A 26 0.52 -7.54 14.09
CA SER A 26 -0.84 -7.62 13.55
C SER A 26 -0.84 -6.79 12.28
N GLY A 27 0.00 -7.20 11.32
CA GLY A 27 0.06 -6.56 10.03
C GLY A 27 -1.35 -6.49 9.47
N ALA A 28 -1.85 -5.26 9.30
CA ALA A 28 -3.14 -5.03 8.69
C ALA A 28 -3.20 -5.79 7.36
N VAL A 29 -4.34 -6.44 7.10
CA VAL A 29 -4.57 -7.13 5.83
C VAL A 29 -4.55 -6.10 4.72
N LYS A 30 -3.77 -6.34 3.69
CA LYS A 30 -3.69 -5.54 2.47
C LYS A 30 -4.27 -6.32 1.31
N TYR A 31 -4.66 -5.64 0.28
CA TYR A 31 -5.26 -6.27 -0.89
C TYR A 31 -4.46 -5.99 -2.16
N VAL A 32 -4.44 -6.96 -3.06
CA VAL A 32 -3.87 -6.81 -4.39
C VAL A 32 -4.92 -7.21 -5.43
N ALA A 33 -5.03 -6.44 -6.49
CA ALA A 33 -5.85 -6.77 -7.63
C ALA A 33 -5.00 -6.72 -8.90
N ASP A 34 -4.96 -7.86 -9.60
CA ASP A 34 -4.37 -8.00 -10.93
C ASP A 34 -5.51 -7.78 -11.94
N ILE A 35 -5.46 -6.66 -12.66
CA ILE A 35 -6.66 -6.18 -13.34
C ILE A 35 -6.38 -5.80 -14.78
N GLU A 36 -7.09 -6.45 -15.69
CA GLU A 36 -7.22 -6.03 -17.07
C GLU A 36 -8.59 -5.41 -17.27
N LEU A 37 -8.63 -4.08 -17.42
CA LEU A 37 -9.87 -3.32 -17.62
C LEU A 37 -9.90 -2.69 -19.00
N GLN A 38 -11.10 -2.60 -19.56
CA GLN A 38 -11.30 -2.10 -20.91
C GLN A 38 -11.55 -0.58 -20.96
N ASN A 39 -12.02 0.02 -19.86
CA ASN A 39 -12.42 1.43 -19.84
C ASN A 39 -12.42 2.02 -18.43
N SER A 40 -12.54 3.36 -18.38
CA SER A 40 -12.57 4.14 -17.14
C SER A 40 -13.78 3.87 -16.25
N GLN A 41 -14.90 3.40 -16.80
CA GLN A 41 -16.08 3.08 -15.99
C GLN A 41 -15.80 1.89 -15.07
N GLN A 42 -15.19 0.83 -15.59
CA GLN A 42 -14.82 -0.35 -14.79
C GLN A 42 -13.82 0.03 -13.68
N LEU A 43 -12.85 0.89 -14.00
CA LEU A 43 -11.92 1.39 -12.98
C LEU A 43 -12.64 2.25 -11.93
N SER A 44 -13.60 3.10 -12.35
CA SER A 44 -14.41 3.90 -11.43
C SER A 44 -15.19 3.03 -10.43
N GLU A 45 -15.76 1.93 -10.87
CA GLU A 45 -16.50 0.99 -10.03
C GLU A 45 -15.59 0.34 -8.98
N LEU A 46 -14.37 -0.05 -9.37
CA LEU A 46 -13.38 -0.58 -8.44
C LEU A 46 -12.90 0.46 -7.43
N LEU A 47 -12.64 1.69 -7.88
CA LEU A 47 -12.27 2.79 -6.99
C LEU A 47 -13.38 3.12 -5.99
N GLN A 48 -14.64 3.08 -6.42
CA GLN A 48 -15.79 3.27 -5.53
C GLN A 48 -15.87 2.14 -4.49
N ARG A 49 -15.63 0.89 -4.88
CA ARG A 49 -15.54 -0.23 -3.95
C ARG A 49 -14.40 -0.03 -2.93
N ALA A 50 -13.21 0.34 -3.40
CA ALA A 50 -12.09 0.62 -2.51
C ALA A 50 -12.37 1.81 -1.57
N SER A 51 -13.18 2.80 -2.00
CA SER A 51 -13.56 3.93 -1.14
C SER A 51 -14.42 3.53 0.06
N GLN A 52 -15.10 2.37 0.02
CA GLN A 52 -15.84 1.85 1.17
C GLN A 52 -14.91 1.54 2.34
N LEU A 53 -13.66 1.13 2.08
CA LEU A 53 -12.67 0.89 3.13
C LEU A 53 -12.46 2.12 4.02
N LEU A 54 -12.53 3.34 3.45
CA LEU A 54 -12.49 4.57 4.25
C LEU A 54 -13.72 4.73 5.15
N LEU A 55 -14.89 4.37 4.64
CA LEU A 55 -16.14 4.47 5.40
C LEU A 55 -16.19 3.43 6.52
N ASP A 56 -15.57 2.29 6.30
CA ASP A 56 -15.43 1.22 7.30
C ASP A 56 -14.33 1.51 8.33
N GLY A 57 -13.68 2.68 8.24
CA GLY A 57 -12.64 3.12 9.17
C GLY A 57 -11.29 2.46 8.94
N VAL A 58 -11.10 1.79 7.81
CA VAL A 58 -9.80 1.26 7.40
C VAL A 58 -8.96 2.40 6.86
N ALA A 59 -7.94 2.77 7.60
CA ALA A 59 -6.98 3.79 7.18
C ALA A 59 -5.58 3.19 7.17
N ALA A 60 -4.77 3.55 6.21
CA ALA A 60 -3.37 3.14 6.16
C ALA A 60 -2.64 3.63 7.41
N GLN A 61 -2.34 2.73 8.34
CA GLN A 61 -1.70 3.06 9.61
C GLN A 61 -0.17 3.00 9.53
N ASP A 62 0.35 2.30 8.53
CA ASP A 62 1.77 2.00 8.33
C ASP A 62 2.39 2.72 7.12
N GLY A 63 1.63 3.61 6.47
CA GLY A 63 2.06 4.28 5.25
C GLY A 63 2.06 3.37 4.01
N ILE A 64 1.52 2.16 4.13
CA ILE A 64 1.36 1.22 3.00
C ILE A 64 -0.10 1.25 2.55
N PRO A 65 -0.39 1.46 1.27
CA PRO A 65 -1.75 1.48 0.75
C PRO A 65 -2.54 0.21 1.09
N GLU A 66 -3.84 0.37 1.34
CA GLU A 66 -4.72 -0.76 1.68
C GLU A 66 -4.95 -1.69 0.49
N VAL A 67 -5.03 -1.11 -0.72
CA VAL A 67 -5.23 -1.86 -1.96
C VAL A 67 -4.19 -1.46 -3.00
N SER A 68 -3.51 -2.44 -3.59
CA SER A 68 -2.63 -2.24 -4.74
C SER A 68 -3.34 -2.73 -6.01
N PHE A 69 -3.73 -1.82 -6.87
CA PHE A 69 -4.21 -2.14 -8.22
C PHE A 69 -3.03 -2.23 -9.18
N VAL A 70 -2.84 -3.40 -9.77
CA VAL A 70 -1.83 -3.62 -10.82
C VAL A 70 -2.56 -3.72 -12.14
N LEU A 71 -2.56 -2.62 -12.89
CA LEU A 71 -3.32 -2.48 -14.13
C LEU A 71 -2.49 -2.86 -15.34
N HIS A 72 -3.13 -3.56 -16.23
CA HIS A 72 -2.69 -3.77 -17.60
C HIS A 72 -3.89 -3.64 -18.56
N GLY A 73 -3.62 -3.45 -19.86
CA GLY A 73 -4.68 -3.29 -20.85
C GLY A 73 -5.10 -1.84 -21.11
N PRO A 74 -6.18 -1.67 -21.87
CA PRO A 74 -6.56 -0.37 -22.46
C PRO A 74 -6.86 0.75 -21.48
N VAL A 75 -7.32 0.42 -20.27
CA VAL A 75 -7.67 1.40 -19.22
C VAL A 75 -6.50 2.32 -18.83
N ILE A 76 -5.26 1.89 -19.05
CA ILE A 76 -4.08 2.73 -18.78
C ILE A 76 -4.14 4.04 -19.56
N LYS A 77 -4.72 4.04 -20.76
CA LYS A 77 -4.92 5.26 -21.57
C LYS A 77 -5.77 6.32 -20.86
N ASP A 78 -6.72 5.88 -20.04
CA ASP A 78 -7.61 6.78 -19.29
C ASP A 78 -6.90 7.47 -18.11
N LEU A 79 -5.73 6.97 -17.74
CA LEU A 79 -4.85 7.53 -16.71
C LEU A 79 -3.75 8.45 -17.26
N LEU A 80 -3.76 8.74 -18.56
CA LEU A 80 -2.82 9.68 -19.16
C LEU A 80 -3.27 11.13 -18.91
N LYS A 81 -2.30 12.02 -18.71
CA LYS A 81 -2.55 13.46 -18.51
C LYS A 81 -3.38 14.07 -19.64
N GLN A 82 -3.09 13.68 -20.88
CA GLN A 82 -3.82 14.17 -22.06
C GLN A 82 -5.30 13.78 -22.09
N ASN A 83 -5.66 12.69 -21.40
CA ASN A 83 -7.04 12.17 -21.36
C ASN A 83 -7.79 12.57 -20.07
N TYR A 84 -7.17 13.44 -19.24
CA TYR A 84 -7.74 13.89 -17.97
C TYR A 84 -9.14 14.48 -18.10
N ALA A 85 -9.37 15.37 -19.09
CA ALA A 85 -10.65 16.06 -19.25
C ALA A 85 -11.82 15.09 -19.50
N GLY A 86 -11.58 14.02 -20.26
CA GLY A 86 -12.58 12.98 -20.54
C GLY A 86 -12.84 12.04 -19.36
N ASN A 87 -11.89 11.96 -18.39
CA ASN A 87 -11.91 11.01 -17.28
C ASN A 87 -11.87 11.70 -15.91
N LEU A 88 -12.27 12.98 -15.86
CA LEU A 88 -12.11 13.88 -14.73
C LEU A 88 -12.56 13.27 -13.39
N GLN A 89 -13.75 12.67 -13.35
CA GLN A 89 -14.33 12.13 -12.12
C GLN A 89 -13.53 10.92 -11.62
N MET A 90 -13.19 10.00 -12.51
CA MET A 90 -12.43 8.80 -12.21
C MET A 90 -11.01 9.18 -11.75
N VAL A 91 -10.31 10.05 -12.48
CA VAL A 91 -8.95 10.48 -12.15
C VAL A 91 -8.91 11.23 -10.82
N ASN A 92 -9.87 12.10 -10.53
CA ASN A 92 -9.94 12.81 -9.24
C ASN A 92 -10.24 11.86 -8.07
N LEU A 93 -11.10 10.85 -8.27
CA LEU A 93 -11.33 9.82 -7.26
C LEU A 93 -10.06 9.02 -7.00
N ALA A 94 -9.38 8.57 -8.05
CA ALA A 94 -8.12 7.84 -7.96
C ALA A 94 -7.04 8.66 -7.24
N ALA A 95 -6.86 9.92 -7.62
CA ALA A 95 -5.91 10.83 -6.97
C ALA A 95 -6.19 11.00 -5.47
N ARG A 96 -7.45 11.18 -5.11
CA ARG A 96 -7.86 11.31 -3.69
C ARG A 96 -7.59 10.04 -2.89
N LEU A 97 -7.96 8.87 -3.42
CA LEU A 97 -7.73 7.60 -2.74
C LEU A 97 -6.24 7.29 -2.62
N SER A 98 -5.44 7.65 -3.63
CA SER A 98 -3.98 7.51 -3.57
C SER A 98 -3.35 8.44 -2.54
N ALA A 99 -3.80 9.70 -2.47
CA ALA A 99 -3.32 10.67 -1.47
C ALA A 99 -3.66 10.24 -0.03
N LEU A 100 -4.77 9.55 0.16
CA LEU A 100 -5.20 8.98 1.45
C LEU A 100 -4.60 7.59 1.72
N GLN A 101 -3.74 7.09 0.83
CA GLN A 101 -3.11 5.77 0.93
C GLN A 101 -4.12 4.60 1.02
N VAL A 102 -5.31 4.79 0.47
CA VAL A 102 -6.30 3.70 0.34
C VAL A 102 -5.95 2.83 -0.86
N VAL A 103 -5.56 3.47 -1.97
CA VAL A 103 -5.20 2.77 -3.21
C VAL A 103 -3.82 3.17 -3.66
N GLU A 104 -3.08 2.23 -4.19
CA GLU A 104 -1.91 2.46 -5.03
C GLU A 104 -2.22 1.93 -6.43
N ILE A 105 -2.03 2.76 -7.45
CA ILE A 105 -2.28 2.37 -8.84
C ILE A 105 -0.94 2.16 -9.54
N LYS A 106 -0.72 0.93 -9.96
CA LYS A 106 0.47 0.49 -10.69
C LYS A 106 0.11 0.13 -12.12
N VAL A 107 0.98 0.46 -13.07
CA VAL A 107 0.79 0.17 -14.50
C VAL A 107 1.99 -0.55 -15.09
N CYS A 108 1.74 -1.47 -16.00
CA CYS A 108 2.75 -2.31 -16.61
C CYS A 108 3.57 -1.55 -17.66
N ARG A 109 4.89 -1.41 -17.46
CA ARG A 109 5.81 -0.79 -18.43
C ARG A 109 5.87 -1.52 -19.76
N THR A 110 5.69 -2.85 -19.76
CA THR A 110 5.62 -3.61 -21.00
C THR A 110 4.44 -3.15 -21.85
N TRP A 111 3.27 -2.95 -21.22
CA TRP A 111 2.11 -2.41 -21.93
C TRP A 111 2.36 -0.97 -22.42
N MET A 112 2.98 -0.13 -21.58
CA MET A 112 3.32 1.25 -21.93
C MET A 112 4.24 1.27 -23.16
N GLY A 113 5.32 0.49 -23.18
CA GLY A 113 6.24 0.41 -24.30
C GLY A 113 5.60 -0.07 -25.61
N LEU A 114 4.61 -0.98 -25.53
CA LEU A 114 3.86 -1.46 -26.70
C LEU A 114 2.84 -0.42 -27.24
N ASN A 115 2.53 0.60 -26.46
CA ASN A 115 1.54 1.63 -26.78
C ASN A 115 2.14 3.04 -26.88
N ASP A 116 3.47 3.16 -26.95
CA ASP A 116 4.20 4.43 -27.05
C ASP A 116 3.84 5.43 -25.94
N VAL A 117 3.68 4.91 -24.69
CA VAL A 117 3.38 5.70 -23.49
C VAL A 117 4.65 5.86 -22.66
N GLU A 118 5.00 7.10 -22.33
CA GLU A 118 6.10 7.44 -21.43
C GLU A 118 5.59 7.61 -19.99
N GLU A 119 6.50 7.49 -19.02
CA GLU A 119 6.16 7.71 -17.60
C GLU A 119 5.71 9.15 -17.35
N SER A 120 6.26 10.10 -18.09
CA SER A 120 5.89 11.52 -18.06
C SER A 120 4.44 11.78 -18.47
N ASP A 121 3.83 10.87 -19.23
CA ASP A 121 2.43 10.97 -19.69
C ASP A 121 1.43 10.56 -18.62
N LEU A 122 1.86 9.78 -17.63
CA LEU A 122 1.00 9.27 -16.56
C LEU A 122 0.58 10.37 -15.58
N GLN A 123 -0.58 10.19 -14.95
CA GLN A 123 -0.96 11.00 -13.79
C GLN A 123 0.06 10.82 -12.66
N PRO A 124 0.34 11.86 -11.84
CA PRO A 124 1.43 11.84 -10.86
C PRO A 124 1.33 10.76 -9.77
N PHE A 125 0.12 10.25 -9.53
CA PHE A 125 -0.13 9.22 -8.52
C PHE A 125 -0.03 7.78 -9.09
N VAL A 126 0.23 7.63 -10.38
CA VAL A 126 0.35 6.31 -11.04
C VAL A 126 1.81 5.87 -11.05
N VAL A 127 2.07 4.65 -10.60
CA VAL A 127 3.42 4.10 -10.44
C VAL A 127 3.68 3.05 -11.52
N PRO A 128 4.65 3.27 -12.42
CA PRO A 128 5.01 2.26 -13.40
C PRO A 128 5.80 1.11 -12.77
N VAL A 129 5.45 -0.13 -13.12
CA VAL A 129 6.14 -1.36 -12.71
C VAL A 129 6.61 -2.14 -13.94
N ASN A 130 7.72 -2.85 -13.84
CA ASN A 130 8.34 -3.50 -14.99
C ASN A 130 7.42 -4.52 -15.66
N LEU A 131 6.85 -5.43 -14.87
CA LEU A 131 5.95 -6.47 -15.34
C LEU A 131 4.82 -6.66 -14.32
N ALA A 132 3.57 -6.53 -14.74
CA ALA A 132 2.41 -6.61 -13.87
C ALA A 132 2.37 -7.92 -13.08
N GLY A 133 2.48 -9.07 -13.75
CA GLY A 133 2.44 -10.38 -13.08
C GLY A 133 3.54 -10.57 -12.03
N SER A 134 4.76 -10.09 -12.29
CA SER A 134 5.85 -10.16 -11.31
C SER A 134 5.59 -9.28 -10.10
N GLU A 135 4.95 -8.12 -10.28
CA GLU A 135 4.59 -7.23 -9.18
C GLU A 135 3.48 -7.83 -8.32
N VAL A 136 2.45 -8.41 -8.94
CA VAL A 136 1.37 -9.12 -8.25
C VAL A 136 1.94 -10.27 -7.41
N GLU A 137 2.81 -11.09 -8.00
CA GLU A 137 3.44 -12.19 -7.29
C GLU A 137 4.29 -11.69 -6.12
N ARG A 138 5.07 -10.63 -6.32
CA ARG A 138 5.86 -10.00 -5.27
C ARG A 138 5.00 -9.51 -4.09
N LEU A 139 3.81 -8.96 -4.38
CA LEU A 139 2.87 -8.52 -3.35
C LEU A 139 2.24 -9.71 -2.62
N ARG A 140 1.79 -10.75 -3.35
CA ARG A 140 1.21 -11.97 -2.77
C ARG A 140 2.18 -12.74 -1.88
N GLN A 141 3.47 -12.70 -2.15
CA GLN A 141 4.50 -13.31 -1.30
C GLN A 141 4.65 -12.63 0.06
N LYS A 142 4.16 -11.41 0.22
CA LYS A 142 4.06 -10.75 1.52
C LYS A 142 2.88 -11.36 2.28
N LYS A 143 3.11 -11.78 3.53
CA LYS A 143 2.16 -12.57 4.34
C LYS A 143 0.76 -11.96 4.52
N ASN A 144 0.63 -10.65 4.29
CA ASN A 144 -0.59 -9.91 4.62
C ASN A 144 -1.39 -9.47 3.38
N TYR A 145 -1.04 -9.92 2.17
CA TYR A 145 -1.77 -9.55 0.97
C TYR A 145 -2.80 -10.62 0.58
N LEU A 146 -4.05 -10.19 0.36
CA LEU A 146 -5.15 -10.99 -0.16
C LEU A 146 -5.61 -10.43 -1.51
N ASP A 147 -6.30 -11.25 -2.30
CA ASP A 147 -6.94 -10.78 -3.52
C ASP A 147 -8.14 -9.86 -3.19
N PHE A 148 -8.24 -8.74 -3.93
CA PHE A 148 -9.26 -7.71 -3.74
C PHE A 148 -10.56 -8.02 -4.49
#